data_4ae418b017097a55dd05f9f801d837cd
#
_entry.id   4ae418b017097a55dd05f9f801d837cd
#
_cell.length_a   1.000
_cell.length_b   1.000
_cell.length_c   1.000
_cell.angle_alpha   90.00
_cell.angle_beta   90.00
_cell.angle_gamma   90.00
#
_symmetry.space_group_name_H-M   'P 1'
#
loop_
_entity.id
_entity.type
_entity.pdbx_description
1 polymer ?
#
loop_
_entity_poly.entity_id
_entity_poly.type
_entity_poly.pdbx_seq_one_letter_code
_entity_poly.pdbx_strand_id
1 'polypeptide(L)'
;LMGSNMMRQAVPLLKPEAPLVGTGIESDVALDSGVTIVAKRDGVVDKIDGKRIVIKVTEETDFSKSGVDIYNLQKFKRSNQNTCINQRPLVRVGDRVKTGDIIADGPSTKLGELALGKNVTVAFMPWQGYNFEDSILISERCVTDDVFTSVHIVEYEIMARDTKLGEEEITRDIPNVNEEALKNLDESGVVYIGAEVNAGDI
;
A
#
# COMPACT_ATOMS: atom_id res chain seq x y z
N LEU A 1 -25.57 4.31 -8.97
CA LEU A 1 -25.36 2.85 -9.05
C LEU A 1 -24.05 2.49 -9.73
N MET A 2 -23.74 3.06 -10.91
CA MET A 2 -22.48 2.82 -11.63
C MET A 2 -21.26 3.33 -10.84
N GLY A 3 -21.31 4.52 -10.31
CA GLY A 3 -20.24 5.07 -9.47
C GLY A 3 -19.97 4.25 -8.22
N SER A 4 -21.00 3.77 -7.55
CA SER A 4 -20.87 2.88 -6.38
C SER A 4 -20.17 1.55 -6.74
N ASN A 5 -20.47 0.99 -7.90
CA ASN A 5 -19.80 -0.23 -8.38
C ASN A 5 -18.32 0.04 -8.72
N MET A 6 -18.02 1.19 -9.31
CA MET A 6 -16.64 1.57 -9.68
C MET A 6 -15.78 1.85 -8.44
N MET A 7 -16.31 2.45 -7.39
CA MET A 7 -15.58 2.67 -6.14
C MET A 7 -15.04 1.37 -5.53
N ARG A 8 -15.78 0.27 -5.64
CA ARG A 8 -15.37 -1.04 -5.13
C ARG A 8 -14.26 -1.73 -5.94
N GLN A 9 -13.96 -1.22 -7.14
CA GLN A 9 -12.93 -1.74 -8.04
C GLN A 9 -11.65 -0.90 -8.04
N ALA A 10 -11.61 0.14 -7.20
CA ALA A 10 -10.46 1.04 -7.11
C ALA A 10 -9.23 0.31 -6.56
N VAL A 11 -8.09 0.56 -7.17
CA VAL A 11 -6.78 0.05 -6.74
C VAL A 11 -6.08 1.13 -5.92
N PRO A 12 -5.49 0.81 -4.75
CA PRO A 12 -4.70 1.75 -3.99
C PRO A 12 -3.51 2.28 -4.80
N LEU A 13 -3.45 3.59 -4.94
CA LEU A 13 -2.38 4.27 -5.67
C LEU A 13 -1.22 4.65 -4.76
N LEU A 14 -0.04 4.79 -5.35
CA LEU A 14 1.15 5.25 -4.64
C LEU A 14 0.98 6.68 -4.10
N LYS A 15 0.36 7.56 -4.89
CA LYS A 15 0.10 8.96 -4.55
C LYS A 15 -1.39 9.28 -4.74
N PRO A 16 -2.29 8.85 -3.86
CA PRO A 16 -3.71 9.12 -4.00
C PRO A 16 -4.02 10.60 -3.73
N GLU A 17 -5.15 11.07 -4.25
CA GLU A 17 -5.69 12.40 -3.99
C GLU A 17 -7.14 12.33 -3.54
N ALA A 18 -7.50 13.18 -2.59
CA ALA A 18 -8.90 13.35 -2.21
C ALA A 18 -9.71 13.93 -3.39
N PRO A 19 -10.97 13.53 -3.58
CA PRO A 19 -11.80 14.05 -4.64
C PRO A 19 -12.05 15.56 -4.44
N LEU A 20 -12.06 16.33 -5.53
CA LEU A 20 -12.39 17.77 -5.50
C LEU A 20 -13.86 18.02 -5.17
N VAL A 21 -14.73 17.09 -5.56
CA VAL A 21 -16.16 17.08 -5.26
C VAL A 21 -16.49 15.81 -4.54
N GLY A 22 -16.92 15.94 -3.31
CA GLY A 22 -17.26 14.82 -2.42
C GLY A 22 -18.69 14.92 -1.91
N THR A 23 -19.10 13.88 -1.18
CA THR A 23 -20.43 13.77 -0.55
C THR A 23 -20.41 14.17 0.92
N GLY A 24 -19.22 14.32 1.52
CA GLY A 24 -19.01 14.58 2.95
C GLY A 24 -18.91 13.31 3.81
N ILE A 25 -19.09 12.13 3.23
CA ILE A 25 -18.97 10.84 3.92
C ILE A 25 -17.54 10.28 3.89
N GLU A 26 -16.65 10.88 3.11
CA GLU A 26 -15.30 10.38 2.86
C GLU A 26 -14.47 10.25 4.15
N SER A 27 -14.61 11.20 5.08
CA SER A 27 -13.92 11.17 6.38
C SER A 27 -14.45 10.04 7.27
N ASP A 28 -15.77 9.86 7.30
CA ASP A 28 -16.41 8.83 8.13
C ASP A 28 -16.04 7.43 7.61
N VAL A 29 -16.04 7.24 6.28
CA VAL A 29 -15.62 5.99 5.66
C VAL A 29 -14.15 5.69 5.94
N ALA A 30 -13.27 6.67 5.85
CA ALA A 30 -11.85 6.49 6.17
C ALA A 30 -11.63 6.10 7.63
N LEU A 31 -12.38 6.69 8.56
CA LEU A 31 -12.34 6.39 9.98
C LEU A 31 -12.85 4.97 10.27
N ASP A 32 -14.03 4.64 9.75
CA ASP A 32 -14.73 3.39 10.05
C ASP A 32 -14.14 2.17 9.34
N SER A 33 -13.42 2.37 8.22
CA SER A 33 -12.77 1.30 7.47
C SER A 33 -11.66 0.58 8.25
N GLY A 34 -11.10 1.22 9.29
CA GLY A 34 -10.00 0.68 10.07
C GLY A 34 -8.64 0.65 9.36
N VAL A 35 -8.53 1.25 8.16
CA VAL A 35 -7.24 1.35 7.42
C VAL A 35 -6.37 2.48 7.94
N THR A 36 -6.97 3.47 8.59
CA THR A 36 -6.30 4.58 9.25
C THR A 36 -5.99 4.25 10.72
N ILE A 37 -5.01 4.92 11.28
CA ILE A 37 -4.73 4.82 12.72
C ILE A 37 -5.33 6.02 13.43
N VAL A 38 -6.10 5.72 14.46
CA VAL A 38 -6.85 6.70 15.26
C VAL A 38 -6.23 6.79 16.66
N ALA A 39 -6.12 8.00 17.20
CA ALA A 39 -5.65 8.21 18.56
C ALA A 39 -6.68 7.70 19.57
N LYS A 40 -6.21 6.88 20.52
CA LYS A 40 -7.06 6.26 21.55
C LYS A 40 -7.26 7.17 22.76
N ARG A 41 -6.31 8.06 23.02
CA ARG A 41 -6.29 8.99 24.16
C ARG A 41 -5.73 10.34 23.72
N ASP A 42 -6.09 11.37 24.47
CA ASP A 42 -5.56 12.72 24.27
C ASP A 42 -4.08 12.77 24.65
N GLY A 43 -3.27 13.42 23.84
CA GLY A 43 -1.84 13.48 24.10
C GLY A 43 -1.07 14.41 23.20
N VAL A 44 0.24 14.36 23.36
CA VAL A 44 1.21 15.09 22.52
C VAL A 44 2.13 14.09 21.86
N VAL A 45 2.36 14.27 20.57
CA VAL A 45 3.27 13.41 19.81
C VAL A 45 4.70 13.65 20.26
N ASP A 46 5.33 12.62 20.86
CA ASP A 46 6.69 12.68 21.39
C ASP A 46 7.73 12.28 20.35
N LYS A 47 7.51 11.16 19.66
CA LYS A 47 8.43 10.63 18.64
C LYS A 47 7.66 10.03 17.46
N ILE A 48 8.25 10.18 16.28
CA ILE A 48 7.75 9.58 15.03
C ILE A 48 8.93 8.97 14.30
N ASP A 49 8.77 7.77 13.84
CA ASP A 49 9.64 7.14 12.86
C ASP A 49 8.81 6.48 11.73
N GLY A 50 9.47 5.91 10.73
CA GLY A 50 8.80 5.27 9.60
C GLY A 50 7.92 4.06 9.96
N LYS A 51 8.03 3.53 11.19
CA LYS A 51 7.34 2.31 11.64
C LYS A 51 6.41 2.54 12.82
N ARG A 52 6.53 3.65 13.54
CA ARG A 52 5.75 3.89 14.77
C ARG A 52 5.55 5.38 15.06
N ILE A 53 4.46 5.65 15.77
CA ILE A 53 4.16 6.96 16.38
C ILE A 53 4.07 6.75 17.87
N VAL A 54 4.74 7.57 18.65
CA VAL A 54 4.74 7.54 20.11
C VAL A 54 4.05 8.81 20.62
N ILE A 55 2.97 8.64 21.37
CA ILE A 55 2.16 9.72 21.94
C ILE A 55 2.26 9.67 23.46
N LYS A 56 2.68 10.78 24.04
CA LYS A 56 2.65 10.98 25.50
C LYS A 56 1.26 11.48 25.89
N VAL A 57 0.57 10.70 26.70
CA VAL A 57 -0.79 11.00 27.17
C VAL A 57 -0.77 12.20 28.10
N THR A 58 -1.71 13.13 27.91
CA THR A 58 -1.77 14.38 28.68
C THR A 58 -2.63 14.25 29.93
N GLU A 59 -3.66 13.41 29.91
CA GLU A 59 -4.56 13.16 31.03
C GLU A 59 -4.43 11.72 31.52
N GLU A 60 -3.68 11.51 32.58
CA GLU A 60 -3.63 10.23 33.27
C GLU A 60 -4.76 10.16 34.31
N THR A 61 -5.92 9.69 33.89
CA THR A 61 -7.04 9.41 34.80
C THR A 61 -6.93 8.02 35.45
N ASP A 62 -6.04 7.19 34.96
CA ASP A 62 -5.96 5.78 35.36
C ASP A 62 -4.49 5.37 35.58
N PHE A 63 -4.06 5.34 36.81
CA PHE A 63 -2.69 4.95 37.22
C PHE A 63 -2.30 3.51 36.83
N SER A 64 -3.25 2.70 36.37
CA SER A 64 -3.00 1.33 35.90
C SER A 64 -2.52 1.27 34.44
N LYS A 65 -2.64 2.36 33.67
CA LYS A 65 -2.30 2.42 32.27
C LYS A 65 -0.97 3.15 32.04
N SER A 66 -0.24 2.74 31.01
CA SER A 66 0.98 3.45 30.60
C SER A 66 0.68 4.90 30.22
N GLY A 67 1.50 5.85 30.66
CA GLY A 67 1.45 7.26 30.24
C GLY A 67 1.87 7.51 28.78
N VAL A 68 2.13 6.44 28.01
CA VAL A 68 2.56 6.52 26.62
C VAL A 68 1.80 5.52 25.78
N ASP A 69 1.29 5.96 24.64
CA ASP A 69 0.69 5.12 23.61
C ASP A 69 1.65 4.96 22.42
N ILE A 70 1.87 3.72 22.01
CA ILE A 70 2.70 3.38 20.86
C ILE A 70 1.83 2.80 19.76
N TYR A 71 1.84 3.45 18.61
CA TYR A 71 1.10 3.04 17.41
C TYR A 71 2.09 2.53 16.36
N ASN A 72 2.03 1.24 16.06
CA ASN A 72 2.87 0.62 15.03
C ASN A 72 2.20 0.76 13.67
N LEU A 73 2.95 1.28 12.69
CA LEU A 73 2.51 1.47 11.32
C LEU A 73 2.73 0.20 10.49
N GLN A 74 1.73 -0.19 9.71
CA GLN A 74 1.89 -1.26 8.73
C GLN A 74 2.63 -0.72 7.51
N LYS A 75 3.75 -1.34 7.17
CA LYS A 75 4.61 -0.91 6.06
C LYS A 75 4.70 -2.00 5.01
N PHE A 76 4.30 -1.68 3.76
CA PHE A 76 4.40 -2.53 2.58
C PHE A 76 3.93 -3.97 2.81
N LYS A 77 2.76 -4.12 3.40
CA LYS A 77 2.15 -5.41 3.69
C LYS A 77 1.23 -5.83 2.55
N ARG A 78 1.22 -7.12 2.22
CA ARG A 78 0.30 -7.66 1.22
C ARG A 78 -1.13 -7.68 1.74
N SER A 79 -2.07 -7.16 0.96
CA SER A 79 -3.51 -7.33 1.20
C SER A 79 -4.02 -8.66 0.61
N ASN A 80 -5.25 -9.04 0.93
CA ASN A 80 -5.88 -10.22 0.37
C ASN A 80 -6.01 -10.18 -1.17
N GLN A 81 -6.06 -8.99 -1.75
CA GLN A 81 -6.12 -8.75 -3.20
C GLN A 81 -4.74 -8.48 -3.83
N ASN A 82 -3.65 -8.82 -3.14
CA ASN A 82 -2.27 -8.58 -3.57
C ASN A 82 -1.92 -7.08 -3.76
N THR A 83 -2.68 -6.19 -3.17
CA THR A 83 -2.37 -4.76 -3.16
C THR A 83 -1.49 -4.39 -1.97
N CYS A 84 -0.83 -3.24 -2.02
CA CYS A 84 0.07 -2.78 -0.98
C CYS A 84 -0.69 -2.07 0.14
N ILE A 85 -0.52 -2.53 1.38
CA ILE A 85 -0.95 -1.83 2.59
C ILE A 85 0.26 -1.09 3.14
N ASN A 86 0.20 0.23 3.13
CA ASN A 86 1.25 1.08 3.65
C ASN A 86 0.63 2.26 4.40
N GLN A 87 0.98 2.41 5.68
CA GLN A 87 0.49 3.50 6.52
C GLN A 87 1.54 4.60 6.64
N ARG A 88 1.08 5.85 6.57
CA ARG A 88 1.92 7.04 6.64
C ARG A 88 1.46 7.95 7.77
N PRO A 89 2.36 8.44 8.64
CA PRO A 89 2.01 9.40 9.67
C PRO A 89 1.55 10.72 9.06
N LEU A 90 0.51 11.31 9.64
CA LEU A 90 0.00 12.65 9.31
C LEU A 90 0.49 13.72 10.27
N VAL A 91 0.77 13.32 11.50
CA VAL A 91 1.17 14.19 12.59
C VAL A 91 2.67 14.44 12.61
N ARG A 92 3.09 15.49 13.29
CA ARG A 92 4.49 15.84 13.53
C ARG A 92 4.81 15.80 15.01
N VAL A 93 6.08 15.70 15.34
CA VAL A 93 6.55 15.77 16.73
C VAL A 93 6.13 17.11 17.34
N GLY A 94 5.51 17.06 18.51
CA GLY A 94 4.97 18.22 19.23
C GLY A 94 3.49 18.52 18.94
N ASP A 95 2.86 17.88 17.98
CA ASP A 95 1.43 18.07 17.70
C ASP A 95 0.58 17.53 18.86
N ARG A 96 -0.50 18.23 19.16
CA ARG A 96 -1.53 17.78 20.10
C ARG A 96 -2.58 16.99 19.34
N VAL A 97 -2.92 15.84 19.85
CA VAL A 97 -3.95 14.95 19.29
C VAL A 97 -5.03 14.69 20.33
N LYS A 98 -6.26 14.57 19.88
CA LYS A 98 -7.42 14.21 20.68
C LYS A 98 -7.83 12.79 20.39
N THR A 99 -8.55 12.21 21.32
CA THR A 99 -9.20 10.90 21.12
C THR A 99 -10.11 10.95 19.90
N GLY A 100 -9.91 10.02 18.97
CA GLY A 100 -10.67 9.96 17.72
C GLY A 100 -9.99 10.65 16.52
N ASP A 101 -8.90 11.42 16.73
CA ASP A 101 -8.18 12.02 15.62
C ASP A 101 -7.41 10.96 14.80
N ILE A 102 -7.43 11.10 13.49
CA ILE A 102 -6.64 10.24 12.60
C ILE A 102 -5.21 10.72 12.61
N ILE A 103 -4.29 9.86 13.04
CA ILE A 103 -2.85 10.16 13.17
C ILE A 103 -2.00 9.57 12.05
N ALA A 104 -2.53 8.60 11.31
CA ALA A 104 -1.85 8.04 10.14
C ALA A 104 -2.87 7.62 9.08
N ASP A 105 -2.54 7.92 7.82
CA ASP A 105 -3.27 7.45 6.65
C ASP A 105 -2.92 6.00 6.32
N GLY A 106 -3.90 5.30 5.75
CA GLY A 106 -3.75 3.96 5.19
C GLY A 106 -3.78 3.96 3.66
N PRO A 107 -3.98 2.78 3.04
CA PRO A 107 -4.18 2.68 1.60
C PRO A 107 -5.47 3.41 1.19
N SER A 108 -5.43 4.06 0.00
CA SER A 108 -6.56 4.82 -0.55
C SER A 108 -7.14 5.88 0.39
N THR A 109 -6.32 6.45 1.25
CA THR A 109 -6.68 7.57 2.12
C THR A 109 -5.66 8.70 2.02
N LYS A 110 -6.10 9.94 2.17
CA LYS A 110 -5.25 11.11 2.21
C LYS A 110 -5.81 12.14 3.19
N LEU A 111 -4.98 12.56 4.15
CA LEU A 111 -5.34 13.51 5.21
C LEU A 111 -6.61 13.09 5.97
N GLY A 112 -6.78 11.79 6.20
CA GLY A 112 -7.93 11.24 6.90
C GLY A 112 -9.20 11.14 6.08
N GLU A 113 -9.15 11.38 4.77
CA GLU A 113 -10.28 11.25 3.86
C GLU A 113 -10.06 10.14 2.84
N LEU A 114 -11.16 9.57 2.37
CA LEU A 114 -11.13 8.54 1.32
C LEU A 114 -10.60 9.14 0.01
N ALA A 115 -9.54 8.53 -0.53
CA ALA A 115 -8.86 8.93 -1.76
C ALA A 115 -8.65 7.71 -2.66
N LEU A 116 -9.64 7.41 -3.51
CA LEU A 116 -9.64 6.19 -4.35
C LEU A 116 -8.88 6.36 -5.67
N GLY A 117 -8.41 7.55 -5.99
CA GLY A 117 -7.77 7.81 -7.28
C GLY A 117 -7.05 9.15 -7.31
N LYS A 118 -7.03 9.74 -8.49
CA LYS A 118 -6.39 11.02 -8.81
C LYS A 118 -7.35 11.96 -9.51
N ASN A 119 -7.18 13.26 -9.29
CA ASN A 119 -7.85 14.29 -10.06
C ASN A 119 -7.01 14.59 -11.31
N VAL A 120 -7.56 14.37 -12.49
CA VAL A 120 -6.88 14.60 -13.76
C VAL A 120 -7.70 15.52 -14.66
N THR A 121 -7.02 16.34 -15.46
CA THR A 121 -7.66 17.15 -16.49
C THR A 121 -8.04 16.28 -17.68
N VAL A 122 -9.30 16.33 -18.09
CA VAL A 122 -9.83 15.54 -19.21
C VAL A 122 -10.34 16.48 -20.30
N ALA A 123 -10.01 16.17 -21.55
CA ALA A 123 -10.58 16.82 -22.72
C ALA A 123 -11.56 15.88 -23.42
N PHE A 124 -12.81 16.30 -23.60
CA PHE A 124 -13.84 15.56 -24.34
C PHE A 124 -13.84 16.02 -25.78
N MET A 125 -13.02 15.40 -26.60
CA MET A 125 -12.87 15.75 -28.01
C MET A 125 -12.36 14.56 -28.82
N PRO A 126 -12.75 14.40 -30.12
CA PRO A 126 -12.09 13.43 -30.99
C PRO A 126 -10.68 13.90 -31.30
N TRP A 127 -9.73 12.95 -31.30
CA TRP A 127 -8.34 13.25 -31.58
C TRP A 127 -7.73 12.25 -32.55
N GLN A 128 -7.69 12.59 -33.82
CA GLN A 128 -7.10 11.80 -34.92
C GLN A 128 -7.50 10.32 -34.96
N GLY A 129 -8.69 10.00 -34.46
CA GLY A 129 -9.22 8.63 -34.41
C GLY A 129 -8.62 7.74 -33.31
N TYR A 130 -7.62 8.20 -32.56
CA TYR A 130 -6.98 7.39 -31.52
C TYR A 130 -7.85 7.15 -30.27
N ASN A 131 -8.93 7.90 -30.12
CA ASN A 131 -9.92 7.72 -29.08
C ASN A 131 -11.27 7.23 -29.63
N PHE A 132 -11.23 6.41 -30.68
CA PHE A 132 -12.44 5.84 -31.28
C PHE A 132 -13.11 4.83 -30.33
N GLU A 133 -14.45 4.88 -30.24
CA GLU A 133 -15.29 4.09 -29.33
C GLU A 133 -14.86 4.26 -27.86
N ASP A 134 -14.47 3.16 -27.20
CA ASP A 134 -14.08 3.15 -25.77
C ASP A 134 -12.58 3.42 -25.53
N SER A 135 -11.85 3.77 -26.60
CA SER A 135 -10.42 4.07 -26.50
C SER A 135 -10.18 5.41 -25.81
N ILE A 136 -9.20 5.44 -24.91
CA ILE A 136 -8.79 6.64 -24.17
C ILE A 136 -7.32 6.93 -24.46
N LEU A 137 -7.02 8.17 -24.81
CA LEU A 137 -5.66 8.67 -24.92
C LEU A 137 -5.18 9.18 -23.56
N ILE A 138 -3.99 8.75 -23.18
CA ILE A 138 -3.38 9.14 -21.90
C ILE A 138 -2.06 9.87 -22.18
N SER A 139 -1.82 10.97 -21.49
CA SER A 139 -0.55 11.68 -21.56
C SER A 139 0.58 10.85 -20.96
N GLU A 140 1.76 10.88 -21.57
CA GLU A 140 2.99 10.26 -21.06
C GLU A 140 3.36 10.76 -19.65
N ARG A 141 2.96 11.97 -19.29
CA ARG A 141 3.11 12.51 -17.94
C ARG A 141 2.45 11.65 -16.87
N CYS A 142 1.39 10.92 -17.18
CA CYS A 142 0.78 9.98 -16.23
C CYS A 142 1.74 8.88 -15.77
N VAL A 143 2.67 8.49 -16.64
CA VAL A 143 3.72 7.51 -16.33
C VAL A 143 4.89 8.18 -15.60
N THR A 144 5.38 9.30 -16.11
CA THR A 144 6.55 10.00 -15.54
C THR A 144 6.29 10.57 -14.14
N ASP A 145 5.08 11.02 -13.88
CA ASP A 145 4.67 11.62 -12.60
C ASP A 145 4.09 10.60 -11.61
N ASP A 146 4.06 9.32 -11.97
CA ASP A 146 3.44 8.23 -11.16
C ASP A 146 1.97 8.51 -10.79
N VAL A 147 1.17 9.01 -11.74
CA VAL A 147 -0.21 9.43 -11.47
C VAL A 147 -1.10 8.26 -11.05
N PHE A 148 -1.00 7.14 -11.77
CA PHE A 148 -1.79 5.93 -11.51
C PHE A 148 -0.92 4.73 -11.10
N THR A 149 0.29 4.98 -10.64
CA THR A 149 1.22 3.92 -10.22
C THR A 149 0.70 3.24 -8.96
N SER A 150 0.67 1.92 -9.00
CA SER A 150 0.29 1.06 -7.88
C SER A 150 1.36 0.00 -7.61
N VAL A 151 1.39 -0.48 -6.38
CA VAL A 151 2.31 -1.55 -5.95
C VAL A 151 1.50 -2.80 -5.70
N HIS A 152 1.89 -3.90 -6.32
CA HIS A 152 1.28 -5.21 -6.11
C HIS A 152 2.30 -6.15 -5.49
N ILE A 153 1.89 -6.84 -4.43
CA ILE A 153 2.72 -7.79 -3.69
C ILE A 153 2.12 -9.17 -3.89
N VAL A 154 2.83 -10.02 -4.61
CA VAL A 154 2.42 -11.41 -4.86
C VAL A 154 3.33 -12.32 -4.03
N GLU A 155 2.73 -13.26 -3.33
CA GLU A 155 3.43 -14.25 -2.53
C GLU A 155 3.36 -15.61 -3.23
N TYR A 156 4.51 -16.20 -3.45
CA TYR A 156 4.64 -17.55 -4.00
C TYR A 156 5.28 -18.44 -2.94
N GLU A 157 4.64 -19.54 -2.64
CA GLU A 157 5.13 -20.56 -1.72
C GLU A 157 5.45 -21.84 -2.49
N ILE A 158 6.65 -22.37 -2.28
CA ILE A 158 7.07 -23.62 -2.87
C ILE A 158 7.61 -24.54 -1.78
N MET A 159 7.29 -25.82 -1.87
CA MET A 159 7.80 -26.86 -1.00
C MET A 159 8.43 -28.00 -1.82
N ALA A 160 9.59 -28.45 -1.41
CA ALA A 160 10.14 -29.71 -1.88
C ALA A 160 9.35 -30.89 -1.26
N ARG A 161 8.94 -31.82 -2.09
CA ARG A 161 8.11 -32.98 -1.71
C ARG A 161 8.82 -34.31 -2.05
N ASP A 162 8.48 -35.34 -1.32
CA ASP A 162 8.86 -36.70 -1.69
C ASP A 162 8.02 -37.15 -2.87
N THR A 163 8.69 -37.60 -3.94
CA THR A 163 8.04 -38.14 -5.13
C THR A 163 8.41 -39.61 -5.32
N LYS A 164 7.66 -40.33 -6.16
CA LYS A 164 7.97 -41.71 -6.52
C LYS A 164 9.31 -41.87 -7.25
N LEU A 165 9.84 -40.79 -7.82
CA LEU A 165 11.13 -40.75 -8.52
C LEU A 165 12.31 -40.34 -7.61
N GLY A 166 12.03 -39.99 -6.35
CA GLY A 166 12.98 -39.52 -5.36
C GLY A 166 12.51 -38.27 -4.64
N GLU A 167 13.28 -37.80 -3.69
CA GLU A 167 13.04 -36.56 -2.96
C GLU A 167 13.36 -35.36 -3.84
N GLU A 168 12.49 -34.36 -3.82
CA GLU A 168 12.75 -33.05 -4.43
C GLU A 168 13.67 -32.23 -3.53
N GLU A 169 14.53 -31.43 -4.10
CA GLU A 169 15.46 -30.57 -3.36
C GLU A 169 15.43 -29.18 -3.94
N ILE A 170 15.47 -28.16 -3.05
CA ILE A 170 15.69 -26.78 -3.46
C ILE A 170 17.19 -26.56 -3.55
N THR A 171 17.70 -26.42 -4.78
CA THR A 171 19.13 -26.31 -5.03
C THR A 171 19.40 -25.41 -6.24
N ARG A 172 20.57 -24.80 -6.28
CA ARG A 172 21.10 -24.09 -7.45
C ARG A 172 21.69 -25.03 -8.50
N ASP A 173 22.09 -26.24 -8.09
CA ASP A 173 22.67 -27.24 -8.99
C ASP A 173 21.57 -27.90 -9.83
N ILE A 174 21.21 -27.26 -10.94
CA ILE A 174 20.19 -27.75 -11.88
C ILE A 174 20.88 -28.21 -13.15
N PRO A 175 20.72 -29.48 -13.56
CA PRO A 175 21.30 -29.99 -14.79
C PRO A 175 20.70 -29.34 -16.02
N ASN A 176 21.54 -29.12 -17.06
CA ASN A 176 21.15 -28.56 -18.35
C ASN A 176 20.61 -27.09 -18.32
N VAL A 177 21.04 -26.30 -17.35
CA VAL A 177 20.70 -24.89 -17.24
C VAL A 177 21.98 -24.06 -17.27
N ASN A 178 21.97 -22.95 -18.04
CA ASN A 178 23.09 -22.03 -18.10
C ASN A 178 23.22 -21.24 -16.80
N GLU A 179 24.45 -20.92 -16.41
CA GLU A 179 24.71 -20.08 -15.23
C GLU A 179 24.04 -18.71 -15.28
N GLU A 180 23.85 -18.17 -16.50
CA GLU A 180 23.16 -16.90 -16.70
C GLU A 180 21.69 -16.95 -16.27
N ALA A 181 21.01 -18.08 -16.46
CA ALA A 181 19.64 -18.30 -15.99
C ALA A 181 19.53 -18.45 -14.45
N LEU A 182 20.65 -18.77 -13.80
CA LEU A 182 20.74 -18.97 -12.35
C LEU A 182 21.27 -17.74 -11.60
N LYS A 183 21.50 -16.63 -12.30
CA LYS A 183 22.10 -15.42 -11.73
C LYS A 183 21.34 -14.82 -10.55
N ASN A 184 20.02 -15.01 -10.50
CA ASN A 184 19.13 -14.49 -9.46
C ASN A 184 19.01 -15.40 -8.24
N LEU A 185 19.63 -16.58 -8.26
CA LEU A 185 19.61 -17.55 -7.17
C LEU A 185 20.82 -17.40 -6.27
N ASP A 186 20.62 -17.56 -4.97
CA ASP A 186 21.70 -17.71 -3.99
C ASP A 186 22.29 -19.13 -3.99
N GLU A 187 23.24 -19.42 -3.11
CA GLU A 187 23.88 -20.72 -2.98
C GLU A 187 22.90 -21.84 -2.59
N SER A 188 21.81 -21.49 -1.90
CA SER A 188 20.74 -22.42 -1.51
C SER A 188 19.69 -22.66 -2.59
N GLY A 189 19.79 -21.98 -3.73
CA GLY A 189 18.80 -22.08 -4.81
C GLY A 189 17.54 -21.24 -4.62
N VAL A 190 17.59 -20.25 -3.71
CA VAL A 190 16.50 -19.31 -3.45
C VAL A 190 16.84 -17.95 -4.07
N VAL A 191 15.85 -17.25 -4.60
CA VAL A 191 16.02 -15.90 -5.16
C VAL A 191 16.50 -14.93 -4.06
N TYR A 192 17.55 -14.16 -4.35
CA TYR A 192 18.06 -13.17 -3.40
C TYR A 192 17.18 -11.92 -3.36
N ILE A 193 17.21 -11.23 -2.23
CA ILE A 193 16.45 -9.99 -2.03
C ILE A 193 16.98 -8.88 -2.97
N GLY A 194 16.06 -8.26 -3.72
CA GLY A 194 16.38 -7.22 -4.70
C GLY A 194 16.58 -7.73 -6.12
N ALA A 195 16.43 -9.03 -6.37
CA ALA A 195 16.49 -9.58 -7.72
C ALA A 195 15.29 -9.12 -8.56
N GLU A 196 15.54 -8.79 -9.82
CA GLU A 196 14.50 -8.60 -10.83
C GLU A 196 14.11 -9.95 -11.42
N VAL A 197 12.83 -10.28 -11.31
CA VAL A 197 12.28 -11.59 -11.72
C VAL A 197 11.25 -11.40 -12.82
N ASN A 198 11.41 -12.14 -13.90
CA ASN A 198 10.51 -12.11 -15.06
C ASN A 198 9.82 -13.46 -15.25
N ALA A 199 8.75 -13.47 -16.05
CA ALA A 199 8.05 -14.69 -16.40
C ALA A 199 8.98 -15.65 -17.16
N GLY A 200 9.15 -16.87 -16.65
CA GLY A 200 10.05 -17.89 -17.20
C GLY A 200 11.43 -17.98 -16.56
N ASP A 201 11.74 -17.09 -15.61
CA ASP A 201 12.97 -17.19 -14.81
C ASP A 201 12.91 -18.41 -13.87
N ILE A 202 14.09 -18.96 -13.58
CA ILE A 202 14.27 -20.13 -12.71
C ILE A 202 14.52 -19.65 -11.28
#